data_780dec21d395e8a7a8306eeba1e33535
#
_entry.id   780dec21d395e8a7a8306eeba1e33535
#
_cell.length_a   1.000
_cell.length_b   1.000
_cell.length_c   1.000
_cell.angle_alpha   90.00
_cell.angle_beta   90.00
_cell.angle_gamma   90.00
#
_symmetry.space_group_name_H-M   'P 1'
#
loop_
_entity.id
_entity.type
_entity.pdbx_description
1 polymer ?
#
loop_
_entity_poly.entity_id
_entity_poly.type
_entity_poly.pdbx_seq_one_letter_code
_entity_poly.pdbx_strand_id
1 'polypeptide(L)'
;MSDQKTFQLNTGARVHAVGYGCFQGAPGDADGALRNGMKVAFDAGYRHFDTAAFYENEEIVGAAIRDSGIKREDLFVTTKLWNDRHHEVEKAFDESLERLGCGYVDMYLLHWPQATHKGDNWSADDSIDYIETWKSLEKLLETRKDKVRAIGVSNFSVKTLPHLLENCKVTPAMNQVECHPYCQENQVLEMCKQRGIVMSAYTPLGQANSPVLADPDINEIAKEVNASPGQVVLSWNVQRGVVVLPKSTNPARARQNHELVQLSDAQMQRIQNISKDPKRVMRLCSTFDPKTRTSYGWSYERLGWTEPEPQV
;
A
#
# COMPACT_ATOMS: atom_id res chain seq x y z
N MET A 1 -17.36 20.69 0.31
CA MET A 1 -16.26 19.71 0.31
C MET A 1 -16.74 18.57 1.19
N SER A 2 -16.91 17.36 0.65
CA SER A 2 -17.26 16.20 1.48
C SER A 2 -16.11 15.96 2.45
N ASP A 3 -16.39 15.86 3.75
CA ASP A 3 -15.41 15.46 4.77
C ASP A 3 -14.89 14.08 4.39
N GLN A 4 -13.70 14.04 3.79
CA GLN A 4 -13.07 12.77 3.43
C GLN A 4 -12.76 12.01 4.70
N LYS A 5 -13.17 10.74 4.77
CA LYS A 5 -12.82 9.86 5.89
C LYS A 5 -11.29 9.78 6.01
N THR A 6 -10.80 9.99 7.21
CA THR A 6 -9.38 9.89 7.54
C THR A 6 -9.18 8.96 8.72
N PHE A 7 -7.98 8.37 8.81
CA PHE A 7 -7.55 7.61 9.99
C PHE A 7 -6.43 8.35 10.70
N GLN A 8 -6.36 8.21 12.01
CA GLN A 8 -5.30 8.79 12.81
C GLN A 8 -4.16 7.78 12.94
N LEU A 9 -2.95 8.21 12.60
CA LEU A 9 -1.73 7.46 12.82
C LEU A 9 -1.30 7.56 14.29
N ASN A 10 -0.46 6.63 14.75
CA ASN A 10 0.14 6.68 16.12
C ASN A 10 1.05 7.90 16.34
N THR A 11 1.45 8.60 15.28
CA THR A 11 2.16 9.88 15.35
C THR A 11 1.24 11.08 15.62
N GLY A 12 -0.08 10.89 15.64
CA GLY A 12 -1.09 11.94 15.72
C GLY A 12 -1.49 12.55 14.38
N ALA A 13 -0.71 12.32 13.30
CA ALA A 13 -1.06 12.77 11.95
C ALA A 13 -2.29 12.03 11.42
N ARG A 14 -2.96 12.61 10.40
CA ARG A 14 -4.13 12.00 9.77
C ARG A 14 -3.80 11.60 8.33
N VAL A 15 -4.21 10.40 7.94
CA VAL A 15 -4.09 9.88 6.57
C VAL A 15 -5.49 9.73 5.95
N HIS A 16 -5.67 10.13 4.70
CA HIS A 16 -6.92 9.92 3.97
C HIS A 16 -7.18 8.43 3.75
N ALA A 17 -8.43 8.01 3.98
CA ALA A 17 -8.83 6.61 3.87
C ALA A 17 -8.75 6.08 2.42
N VAL A 18 -8.87 6.96 1.43
CA VAL A 18 -8.69 6.63 0.01
C VAL A 18 -7.51 7.44 -0.53
N GLY A 19 -6.45 6.74 -0.93
CA GLY A 19 -5.30 7.31 -1.61
C GLY A 19 -5.22 6.83 -3.06
N TYR A 20 -4.35 7.46 -3.85
CA TYR A 20 -4.09 7.10 -5.24
C TYR A 20 -2.77 6.31 -5.34
N GLY A 21 -2.84 5.06 -5.81
CA GLY A 21 -1.66 4.24 -6.09
C GLY A 21 -0.98 4.67 -7.40
N CYS A 22 0.31 5.02 -7.33
CA CYS A 22 1.06 5.55 -8.47
C CYS A 22 1.75 4.47 -9.33
N PHE A 23 1.72 3.18 -8.96
CA PHE A 23 2.28 2.12 -9.78
C PHE A 23 1.45 1.89 -11.05
N GLN A 24 2.11 1.88 -12.22
CA GLN A 24 1.44 1.75 -13.52
C GLN A 24 1.53 0.34 -14.14
N GLY A 25 2.04 -0.65 -13.40
CA GLY A 25 2.20 -2.03 -13.86
C GLY A 25 3.63 -2.35 -14.35
N ALA A 26 4.43 -1.33 -14.61
CA ALA A 26 5.86 -1.42 -14.91
C ALA A 26 6.58 -0.20 -14.32
N PRO A 27 7.89 -0.26 -14.08
CA PRO A 27 8.67 0.92 -13.69
C PRO A 27 8.61 2.03 -14.75
N GLY A 28 8.66 3.28 -14.29
CA GLY A 28 8.57 4.47 -15.14
C GLY A 28 7.15 4.88 -15.54
N ASP A 29 7.04 5.74 -16.53
CA ASP A 29 5.76 6.20 -17.11
C ASP A 29 5.93 6.47 -18.62
N ALA A 30 6.21 5.39 -19.37
CA ALA A 30 6.54 5.47 -20.79
C ALA A 30 5.48 6.19 -21.64
N ASP A 31 4.20 6.11 -21.25
CA ASP A 31 3.06 6.63 -22.01
C ASP A 31 2.43 7.90 -21.40
N GLY A 32 3.02 8.49 -20.37
CA GLY A 32 2.45 9.63 -19.64
C GLY A 32 1.14 9.30 -18.90
N ALA A 33 0.83 8.03 -18.71
CA ALA A 33 -0.40 7.56 -18.08
C ALA A 33 -0.51 7.96 -16.62
N LEU A 34 0.62 8.00 -15.89
CA LEU A 34 0.66 8.41 -14.50
C LEU A 34 0.33 9.89 -14.33
N ARG A 35 0.97 10.77 -15.11
CA ARG A 35 0.69 12.23 -15.05
C ARG A 35 -0.79 12.52 -15.30
N ASN A 36 -1.37 11.89 -16.33
CA ASN A 36 -2.79 12.02 -16.63
C ASN A 36 -3.67 11.44 -15.50
N GLY A 37 -3.30 10.27 -14.97
CA GLY A 37 -4.00 9.64 -13.86
C GLY A 37 -3.97 10.48 -12.58
N MET A 38 -2.85 11.11 -12.25
CA MET A 38 -2.74 12.01 -11.10
C MET A 38 -3.59 13.27 -11.29
N LYS A 39 -3.61 13.86 -12.49
CA LYS A 39 -4.52 14.99 -12.77
C LYS A 39 -5.97 14.59 -12.52
N VAL A 40 -6.39 13.43 -13.03
CA VAL A 40 -7.73 12.89 -12.79
C VAL A 40 -7.99 12.67 -11.29
N ALA A 41 -7.00 12.18 -10.55
CA ALA A 41 -7.12 11.98 -9.11
C ALA A 41 -7.26 13.31 -8.35
N PHE A 42 -6.45 14.33 -8.67
CA PHE A 42 -6.60 15.67 -8.08
C PHE A 42 -8.00 16.25 -8.33
N ASP A 43 -8.48 16.16 -9.58
CA ASP A 43 -9.81 16.62 -9.99
C ASP A 43 -10.95 15.84 -9.29
N ALA A 44 -10.72 14.55 -8.97
CA ALA A 44 -11.64 13.71 -8.20
C ALA A 44 -11.58 13.94 -6.68
N GLY A 45 -10.63 14.75 -6.19
CA GLY A 45 -10.51 15.10 -4.78
C GLY A 45 -9.48 14.29 -3.99
N TYR A 46 -8.69 13.42 -4.60
CA TYR A 46 -7.63 12.70 -3.89
C TYR A 46 -6.60 13.66 -3.29
N ARG A 47 -6.15 13.35 -2.07
CA ARG A 47 -5.13 14.11 -1.32
C ARG A 47 -4.05 13.22 -0.74
N HIS A 48 -4.10 11.91 -0.96
CA HIS A 48 -3.09 10.93 -0.58
C HIS A 48 -2.54 10.24 -1.84
N PHE A 49 -1.23 10.29 -2.04
CA PHE A 49 -0.52 9.71 -3.18
C PHE A 49 0.56 8.76 -2.69
N ASP A 50 0.53 7.51 -3.18
CA ASP A 50 1.43 6.45 -2.78
C ASP A 50 2.33 6.04 -3.95
N THR A 51 3.63 6.29 -3.81
CA THR A 51 4.66 5.87 -4.76
C THR A 51 5.76 5.06 -4.07
N ALA A 52 6.84 4.75 -4.76
CA ALA A 52 8.02 4.08 -4.26
C ALA A 52 9.23 4.33 -5.17
N ALA A 53 10.44 4.22 -4.62
CA ALA A 53 11.67 4.28 -5.43
C ALA A 53 11.68 3.21 -6.54
N PHE A 54 11.21 1.99 -6.23
CA PHE A 54 11.09 0.88 -7.18
C PHE A 54 10.20 1.18 -8.39
N TYR A 55 9.25 2.12 -8.26
CA TYR A 55 8.34 2.44 -9.36
C TYR A 55 8.98 3.34 -10.42
N GLU A 56 10.18 3.89 -10.15
CA GLU A 56 10.95 4.76 -11.06
C GLU A 56 10.14 5.94 -11.60
N ASN A 57 9.20 6.45 -10.80
CA ASN A 57 8.26 7.50 -11.21
C ASN A 57 8.13 8.65 -10.19
N GLU A 58 9.00 8.70 -9.18
CA GLU A 58 8.96 9.72 -8.13
C GLU A 58 9.07 11.15 -8.68
N GLU A 59 9.86 11.37 -9.74
CA GLU A 59 9.98 12.68 -10.42
C GLU A 59 8.66 13.13 -11.04
N ILE A 60 7.93 12.20 -11.65
CA ILE A 60 6.62 12.45 -12.27
C ILE A 60 5.59 12.77 -11.20
N VAL A 61 5.58 12.01 -10.10
CA VAL A 61 4.71 12.25 -8.94
C VAL A 61 4.99 13.62 -8.35
N GLY A 62 6.26 13.95 -8.12
CA GLY A 62 6.67 15.25 -7.59
C GLY A 62 6.28 16.42 -8.51
N ALA A 63 6.50 16.27 -9.82
CA ALA A 63 6.08 17.28 -10.81
C ALA A 63 4.55 17.46 -10.80
N ALA A 64 3.77 16.38 -10.80
CA ALA A 64 2.31 16.44 -10.76
C ALA A 64 1.79 17.12 -9.47
N ILE A 65 2.44 16.87 -8.33
CA ILE A 65 2.12 17.54 -7.06
C ILE A 65 2.36 19.04 -7.18
N ARG A 66 3.50 19.49 -7.67
CA ARG A 66 3.81 20.91 -7.86
C ARG A 66 2.85 21.58 -8.85
N ASP A 67 2.55 20.94 -9.97
CA ASP A 67 1.67 21.42 -11.02
C ASP A 67 0.20 21.47 -10.59
N SER A 68 -0.21 20.74 -9.54
CA SER A 68 -1.59 20.70 -9.04
C SER A 68 -2.07 22.03 -8.45
N GLY A 69 -1.15 22.89 -8.00
CA GLY A 69 -1.46 24.11 -7.27
C GLY A 69 -2.04 23.89 -5.87
N ILE A 70 -2.15 22.63 -5.41
CA ILE A 70 -2.62 22.28 -4.06
C ILE A 70 -1.46 22.51 -3.09
N LYS A 71 -1.75 23.10 -1.94
CA LYS A 71 -0.72 23.30 -0.92
C LYS A 71 -0.15 21.95 -0.48
N ARG A 72 1.18 21.87 -0.31
CA ARG A 72 1.87 20.64 0.09
C ARG A 72 1.34 20.07 1.42
N GLU A 73 0.95 20.95 2.35
CA GLU A 73 0.39 20.58 3.65
C GLU A 73 -1.00 19.93 3.58
N ASP A 74 -1.73 20.13 2.47
CA ASP A 74 -3.03 19.51 2.21
C ASP A 74 -2.89 18.13 1.53
N LEU A 75 -1.66 17.69 1.26
CA LEU A 75 -1.37 16.41 0.62
C LEU A 75 -0.64 15.48 1.57
N PHE A 76 -0.98 14.19 1.47
CA PHE A 76 -0.26 13.10 2.13
C PHE A 76 0.52 12.31 1.07
N VAL A 77 1.85 12.31 1.16
CA VAL A 77 2.74 11.66 0.19
C VAL A 77 3.50 10.53 0.85
N THR A 78 3.35 9.33 0.29
CA THR A 78 4.06 8.12 0.70
C THR A 78 5.08 7.73 -0.36
N THR A 79 6.31 7.43 0.05
CA THR A 79 7.29 6.69 -0.76
C THR A 79 7.95 5.59 0.05
N LYS A 80 8.79 4.74 -0.58
CA LYS A 80 9.27 3.49 0.03
C LYS A 80 10.72 3.24 -0.29
N LEU A 81 11.46 2.74 0.72
CA LEU A 81 12.81 2.20 0.60
C LEU A 81 12.78 0.87 -0.15
N TRP A 82 13.51 0.76 -1.26
CA TRP A 82 13.57 -0.49 -1.99
C TRP A 82 14.55 -1.50 -1.36
N ASN A 83 14.38 -2.77 -1.70
CA ASN A 83 15.05 -3.91 -1.07
C ASN A 83 16.59 -3.90 -1.19
N ASP A 84 17.14 -3.43 -2.30
CA ASP A 84 18.58 -3.35 -2.54
C ASP A 84 19.26 -2.16 -1.85
N ARG A 85 18.52 -1.37 -1.08
CA ARG A 85 18.97 -0.16 -0.40
C ARG A 85 18.88 -0.21 1.12
N HIS A 86 18.63 -1.37 1.71
CA HIS A 86 18.50 -1.54 3.15
C HIS A 86 19.77 -1.14 3.93
N HIS A 87 20.93 -1.22 3.32
CA HIS A 87 22.21 -0.85 3.91
C HIS A 87 22.54 0.65 3.83
N GLU A 88 21.77 1.47 3.10
CA GLU A 88 22.03 2.89 2.88
C GLU A 88 20.75 3.75 2.97
N VAL A 89 19.94 3.54 4.02
CA VAL A 89 18.60 4.12 4.22
C VAL A 89 18.57 5.63 4.05
N GLU A 90 19.50 6.36 4.69
CA GLU A 90 19.53 7.83 4.64
C GLU A 90 19.81 8.34 3.22
N LYS A 91 20.79 7.74 2.54
CA LYS A 91 21.13 8.08 1.16
C LYS A 91 19.96 7.78 0.20
N ALA A 92 19.33 6.61 0.34
CA ALA A 92 18.17 6.23 -0.47
C ALA A 92 16.97 7.18 -0.23
N PHE A 93 16.79 7.63 1.00
CA PHE A 93 15.78 8.64 1.34
C PHE A 93 16.06 10.00 0.68
N ASP A 94 17.30 10.49 0.77
CA ASP A 94 17.69 11.76 0.15
C ASP A 94 17.48 11.74 -1.37
N GLU A 95 17.84 10.64 -2.04
CA GLU A 95 17.60 10.45 -3.47
C GLU A 95 16.12 10.44 -3.82
N SER A 96 15.27 9.78 -3.02
CA SER A 96 13.81 9.81 -3.19
C SER A 96 13.23 11.20 -2.98
N LEU A 97 13.69 11.91 -1.95
CA LEU A 97 13.25 13.28 -1.65
C LEU A 97 13.65 14.27 -2.76
N GLU A 98 14.83 14.11 -3.32
CA GLU A 98 15.31 14.90 -4.47
C GLU A 98 14.43 14.65 -5.70
N ARG A 99 14.19 13.38 -6.08
CA ARG A 99 13.31 13.02 -7.21
C ARG A 99 11.90 13.57 -7.04
N LEU A 100 11.30 13.41 -5.85
CA LEU A 100 9.98 13.96 -5.54
C LEU A 100 9.97 15.50 -5.59
N GLY A 101 11.01 16.17 -5.11
CA GLY A 101 11.10 17.63 -5.10
C GLY A 101 9.91 18.32 -4.42
N CYS A 102 9.26 17.67 -3.44
CA CYS A 102 8.06 18.14 -2.76
C CYS A 102 8.32 18.61 -1.32
N GLY A 103 9.58 18.76 -0.94
CA GLY A 103 10.04 19.35 0.32
C GLY A 103 10.13 18.35 1.49
N TYR A 104 9.17 17.47 1.67
CA TYR A 104 9.12 16.41 2.69
C TYR A 104 8.20 15.28 2.24
N VAL A 105 8.26 14.13 2.91
CA VAL A 105 7.27 13.05 2.77
C VAL A 105 6.51 12.85 4.08
N ASP A 106 5.23 12.48 3.97
CA ASP A 106 4.39 12.22 5.13
C ASP A 106 4.62 10.81 5.69
N MET A 107 4.96 9.86 4.80
CA MET A 107 5.21 8.48 5.15
C MET A 107 6.38 7.91 4.33
N TYR A 108 7.35 7.31 5.01
CA TYR A 108 8.42 6.53 4.38
C TYR A 108 8.34 5.08 4.85
N LEU A 109 8.13 4.16 3.92
CA LEU A 109 7.91 2.75 4.23
C LEU A 109 9.15 1.91 3.90
N LEU A 110 9.50 0.96 4.75
CA LEU A 110 10.30 -0.19 4.36
C LEU A 110 9.43 -1.06 3.44
N HIS A 111 9.82 -1.18 2.15
CA HIS A 111 8.94 -1.75 1.11
C HIS A 111 8.69 -3.25 1.32
N TRP A 112 9.71 -3.99 1.73
CA TRP A 112 9.67 -5.42 2.06
C TRP A 112 10.58 -5.70 3.25
N PRO A 113 10.34 -6.80 4.01
CA PRO A 113 11.22 -7.18 5.10
C PRO A 113 12.60 -7.67 4.62
N GLN A 114 12.69 -8.28 3.43
CA GLN A 114 13.94 -8.78 2.90
C GLN A 114 14.76 -7.71 2.18
N ALA A 115 16.07 -7.69 2.47
CA ALA A 115 17.05 -7.03 1.62
C ALA A 115 17.38 -7.90 0.40
N THR A 116 17.80 -7.27 -0.69
CA THR A 116 18.33 -7.96 -1.88
C THR A 116 19.70 -7.41 -2.24
N HIS A 117 20.47 -8.20 -2.99
CA HIS A 117 21.76 -7.71 -3.51
C HIS A 117 21.54 -6.57 -4.49
N LYS A 118 22.46 -5.60 -4.50
CA LYS A 118 22.34 -4.42 -5.35
C LYS A 118 22.23 -4.79 -6.83
N GLY A 119 21.15 -4.31 -7.46
CA GLY A 119 20.82 -4.57 -8.86
C GLY A 119 20.27 -5.97 -9.15
N ASP A 120 20.05 -6.80 -8.13
CA ASP A 120 19.40 -8.11 -8.26
C ASP A 120 18.20 -8.20 -7.33
N ASN A 121 17.02 -7.98 -7.87
CA ASN A 121 15.77 -7.99 -7.11
C ASN A 121 15.33 -9.40 -6.68
N TRP A 122 15.97 -10.46 -7.17
CA TRP A 122 15.53 -11.84 -6.95
C TRP A 122 16.42 -12.64 -6.01
N SER A 123 17.56 -12.08 -5.61
CA SER A 123 18.52 -12.71 -4.71
C SER A 123 18.55 -11.97 -3.37
N ALA A 124 18.04 -12.62 -2.32
CA ALA A 124 18.05 -12.04 -0.98
C ALA A 124 19.48 -11.87 -0.46
N ASP A 125 19.74 -10.75 0.20
CA ASP A 125 20.95 -10.51 0.96
C ASP A 125 20.69 -10.79 2.45
N ASP A 126 20.93 -12.04 2.86
CA ASP A 126 20.71 -12.48 4.24
C ASP A 126 21.74 -11.94 5.24
N SER A 127 22.72 -11.18 4.79
CA SER A 127 23.66 -10.47 5.68
C SER A 127 23.03 -9.22 6.31
N ILE A 128 21.89 -8.75 5.78
CA ILE A 128 21.18 -7.56 6.23
C ILE A 128 19.84 -7.96 6.87
N ASP A 129 19.74 -7.74 8.18
CA ASP A 129 18.50 -7.91 8.92
C ASP A 129 17.62 -6.65 8.80
N TYR A 130 16.32 -6.83 8.54
CA TYR A 130 15.37 -5.72 8.51
C TYR A 130 15.22 -4.99 9.85
N ILE A 131 15.61 -5.60 10.96
CA ILE A 131 15.68 -4.92 12.27
C ILE A 131 16.74 -3.81 12.23
N GLU A 132 17.92 -4.06 11.65
CA GLU A 132 18.96 -3.04 11.49
C GLU A 132 18.54 -1.95 10.51
N THR A 133 17.84 -2.34 9.43
CA THR A 133 17.22 -1.37 8.51
C THR A 133 16.20 -0.50 9.24
N TRP A 134 15.36 -1.09 10.09
CA TRP A 134 14.37 -0.35 10.88
C TRP A 134 15.03 0.63 11.86
N LYS A 135 16.07 0.24 12.57
CA LYS A 135 16.87 1.14 13.42
C LYS A 135 17.43 2.33 12.63
N SER A 136 17.81 2.11 11.38
CA SER A 136 18.28 3.19 10.50
C SER A 136 17.12 4.13 10.10
N LEU A 137 15.91 3.62 9.89
CA LEU A 137 14.70 4.42 9.68
C LEU A 137 14.31 5.21 10.95
N GLU A 138 14.42 4.62 12.13
CA GLU A 138 14.22 5.32 13.42
C GLU A 138 15.17 6.50 13.57
N LYS A 139 16.45 6.29 13.26
CA LYS A 139 17.47 7.35 13.25
C LYS A 139 17.13 8.44 12.24
N LEU A 140 16.74 8.06 11.02
CA LEU A 140 16.29 9.01 9.99
C LEU A 140 15.12 9.86 10.50
N LEU A 141 14.10 9.25 11.09
CA LEU A 141 12.96 9.96 11.68
C LEU A 141 13.39 10.93 12.78
N GLU A 142 14.35 10.55 13.63
CA GLU A 142 14.87 11.40 14.70
C GLU A 142 15.63 12.60 14.18
N THR A 143 16.52 12.40 13.19
CA THR A 143 17.45 13.42 12.68
C THR A 143 16.86 14.31 11.59
N ARG A 144 15.82 13.86 10.88
CA ARG A 144 15.25 14.52 9.70
C ARG A 144 13.73 14.76 9.84
N LYS A 145 13.27 15.17 11.03
CA LYS A 145 11.84 15.43 11.33
C LYS A 145 11.17 16.45 10.41
N ASP A 146 11.94 17.35 9.83
CA ASP A 146 11.49 18.33 8.84
C ASP A 146 11.28 17.72 7.44
N LYS A 147 11.82 16.53 7.17
CA LYS A 147 11.81 15.86 5.87
C LYS A 147 10.96 14.60 5.83
N VAL A 148 10.83 13.88 6.94
CA VAL A 148 9.99 12.67 7.07
C VAL A 148 9.10 12.79 8.31
N ARG A 149 7.78 12.64 8.14
CA ARG A 149 6.79 12.83 9.22
C ARG A 149 6.46 11.55 9.97
N ALA A 150 6.48 10.42 9.27
CA ALA A 150 6.21 9.10 9.84
C ALA A 150 6.98 8.03 9.07
N ILE A 151 7.29 6.93 9.76
CA ILE A 151 7.88 5.73 9.17
C ILE A 151 6.94 4.54 9.37
N GLY A 152 6.98 3.61 8.43
CA GLY A 152 6.16 2.41 8.46
C GLY A 152 6.79 1.27 7.66
N VAL A 153 6.03 0.21 7.50
CA VAL A 153 6.46 -0.99 6.80
C VAL A 153 5.47 -1.38 5.70
N SER A 154 5.91 -2.25 4.80
CA SER A 154 5.04 -2.86 3.81
C SER A 154 5.40 -4.34 3.67
N ASN A 155 4.39 -5.17 3.41
CA ASN A 155 4.51 -6.62 3.27
C ASN A 155 4.96 -7.36 4.56
N PHE A 156 4.72 -6.77 5.73
CA PHE A 156 4.94 -7.43 7.01
C PHE A 156 3.72 -8.26 7.40
N SER A 157 3.96 -9.52 7.69
CA SER A 157 2.97 -10.54 7.99
C SER A 157 2.83 -10.80 9.50
N VAL A 158 1.97 -11.74 9.85
CA VAL A 158 1.87 -12.29 11.22
C VAL A 158 3.16 -12.91 11.74
N LYS A 159 4.13 -13.22 10.88
CA LYS A 159 5.43 -13.77 11.24
C LYS A 159 6.51 -12.69 11.40
N THR A 160 6.55 -11.74 10.49
CA THR A 160 7.61 -10.72 10.45
C THR A 160 7.30 -9.49 11.30
N LEU A 161 6.02 -9.10 11.42
CA LEU A 161 5.63 -7.92 12.20
C LEU A 161 5.87 -8.09 13.71
N PRO A 162 5.54 -9.22 14.37
CA PRO A 162 5.85 -9.40 15.79
C PRO A 162 7.33 -9.27 16.11
N HIS A 163 8.18 -9.90 15.29
CA HIS A 163 9.63 -9.83 15.49
C HIS A 163 10.16 -8.39 15.37
N LEU A 164 9.62 -7.59 14.43
CA LEU A 164 9.93 -6.17 14.38
C LEU A 164 9.49 -5.44 15.66
N LEU A 165 8.24 -5.68 16.10
CA LEU A 165 7.66 -4.99 17.27
C LEU A 165 8.35 -5.31 18.59
N GLU A 166 8.98 -6.47 18.71
CA GLU A 166 9.82 -6.85 19.88
C GLU A 166 11.16 -6.14 19.89
N ASN A 167 11.64 -5.64 18.74
CA ASN A 167 12.98 -5.09 18.58
C ASN A 167 13.02 -3.60 18.18
N CYS A 168 11.87 -2.96 17.96
CA CYS A 168 11.79 -1.55 17.58
C CYS A 168 11.64 -0.63 18.81
N LYS A 169 12.12 0.61 18.67
CA LYS A 169 11.84 1.71 19.62
C LYS A 169 10.64 2.54 19.17
N VAL A 170 10.47 2.70 17.86
CA VAL A 170 9.36 3.40 17.23
C VAL A 170 8.45 2.38 16.57
N THR A 171 7.21 2.30 17.03
CA THR A 171 6.19 1.45 16.39
C THR A 171 5.89 1.97 15.00
N PRO A 172 5.88 1.12 13.94
CA PRO A 172 5.47 1.53 12.60
C PRO A 172 4.12 2.26 12.62
N ALA A 173 4.02 3.38 11.90
CA ALA A 173 2.76 4.11 11.83
C ALA A 173 1.77 3.44 10.85
N MET A 174 2.29 2.69 9.88
CA MET A 174 1.51 2.01 8.85
C MET A 174 2.14 0.65 8.50
N ASN A 175 1.30 -0.33 8.16
CA ASN A 175 1.70 -1.55 7.46
C ASN A 175 0.88 -1.66 6.15
N GLN A 176 1.54 -1.51 5.01
CA GLN A 176 0.90 -1.59 3.70
C GLN A 176 1.03 -3.01 3.13
N VAL A 177 -0.09 -3.67 2.87
CA VAL A 177 -0.13 -5.06 2.38
C VAL A 177 -1.13 -5.21 1.23
N GLU A 178 -1.01 -6.29 0.45
CA GLU A 178 -2.08 -6.69 -0.45
C GLU A 178 -3.34 -6.99 0.36
N CYS A 179 -4.45 -6.27 0.09
CA CYS A 179 -5.69 -6.55 0.81
C CYS A 179 -6.93 -6.27 -0.03
N HIS A 180 -7.69 -7.33 -0.27
CA HIS A 180 -8.97 -7.36 -0.98
C HIS A 180 -9.80 -8.57 -0.50
N PRO A 181 -11.08 -8.74 -0.92
CA PRO A 181 -11.91 -9.84 -0.43
C PRO A 181 -11.33 -11.25 -0.57
N TYR A 182 -10.42 -11.48 -1.53
CA TYR A 182 -9.74 -12.77 -1.73
C TYR A 182 -8.40 -12.87 -0.96
N CYS A 183 -7.91 -11.76 -0.39
CA CYS A 183 -6.73 -11.70 0.47
C CYS A 183 -7.02 -10.73 1.63
N GLN A 184 -7.73 -11.19 2.65
CA GLN A 184 -8.36 -10.31 3.65
C GLN A 184 -7.41 -9.83 4.75
N GLU A 185 -6.29 -10.51 4.96
CA GLU A 185 -5.27 -10.20 5.97
C GLU A 185 -5.83 -9.92 7.37
N ASN A 186 -6.86 -10.70 7.80
CA ASN A 186 -7.58 -10.47 9.04
C ASN A 186 -6.69 -10.49 10.28
N GLN A 187 -5.74 -11.44 10.33
CA GLN A 187 -4.82 -11.57 11.47
C GLN A 187 -3.83 -10.40 11.53
N VAL A 188 -3.31 -9.98 10.36
CA VAL A 188 -2.43 -8.80 10.26
C VAL A 188 -3.18 -7.54 10.66
N LEU A 189 -4.44 -7.38 10.19
CA LEU A 189 -5.28 -6.23 10.55
C LEU A 189 -5.53 -6.15 12.06
N GLU A 190 -5.88 -7.27 12.68
CA GLU A 190 -6.11 -7.31 14.13
C GLU A 190 -4.84 -6.98 14.91
N MET A 191 -3.71 -7.53 14.52
CA MET A 191 -2.41 -7.22 15.12
C MET A 191 -2.06 -5.73 14.97
N CYS A 192 -2.26 -5.16 13.79
CA CYS A 192 -2.04 -3.74 13.55
C CYS A 192 -2.92 -2.87 14.48
N LYS A 193 -4.22 -3.18 14.59
CA LYS A 193 -5.14 -2.46 15.47
C LYS A 193 -4.70 -2.47 16.93
N GLN A 194 -4.30 -3.63 17.44
CA GLN A 194 -3.83 -3.78 18.83
C GLN A 194 -2.58 -2.97 19.13
N ARG A 195 -1.81 -2.61 18.12
CA ARG A 195 -0.56 -1.85 18.23
C ARG A 195 -0.66 -0.40 17.76
N GLY A 196 -1.87 0.06 17.39
CA GLY A 196 -2.08 1.41 16.88
C GLY A 196 -1.43 1.66 15.51
N ILE A 197 -1.22 0.60 14.73
CA ILE A 197 -0.68 0.65 13.37
C ILE A 197 -1.86 0.73 12.39
N VAL A 198 -1.86 1.69 11.48
CA VAL A 198 -2.85 1.76 10.41
C VAL A 198 -2.48 0.77 9.31
N MET A 199 -3.38 -0.14 8.97
CA MET A 199 -3.19 -1.00 7.80
C MET A 199 -3.60 -0.27 6.52
N SER A 200 -2.83 -0.43 5.45
CA SER A 200 -3.16 0.10 4.13
C SER A 200 -3.13 -1.01 3.08
N ALA A 201 -4.07 -0.96 2.14
CA ALA A 201 -4.28 -1.96 1.11
C ALA A 201 -3.73 -1.48 -0.23
N TYR A 202 -2.66 -2.10 -0.74
CA TYR A 202 -2.34 -2.00 -2.15
C TYR A 202 -3.14 -3.05 -2.94
N THR A 203 -3.30 -2.85 -4.24
CA THR A 203 -4.12 -3.72 -5.11
C THR A 203 -5.54 -4.00 -4.54
N PRO A 204 -6.22 -2.99 -3.95
CA PRO A 204 -7.48 -3.24 -3.23
C PRO A 204 -8.59 -3.75 -4.14
N LEU A 205 -8.50 -3.54 -5.45
CA LEU A 205 -9.45 -4.00 -6.47
C LEU A 205 -8.99 -5.25 -7.23
N GLY A 206 -7.79 -5.80 -6.92
CA GLY A 206 -7.28 -7.05 -7.46
C GLY A 206 -6.76 -6.98 -8.91
N GLN A 207 -6.09 -5.91 -9.31
CA GLN A 207 -5.48 -5.71 -10.64
C GLN A 207 -6.48 -5.67 -11.83
N ALA A 208 -5.95 -5.71 -13.07
CA ALA A 208 -6.77 -5.78 -14.27
C ALA A 208 -7.44 -7.17 -14.39
N ASN A 209 -8.68 -7.20 -14.87
CA ASN A 209 -9.48 -8.44 -14.99
C ASN A 209 -9.65 -9.19 -13.66
N SER A 210 -9.72 -8.47 -12.57
CA SER A 210 -9.82 -9.00 -11.22
C SER A 210 -11.01 -9.94 -11.04
N PRO A 211 -10.79 -11.17 -10.53
CA PRO A 211 -11.90 -12.06 -10.16
C PRO A 211 -12.72 -11.49 -9.00
N VAL A 212 -12.15 -10.63 -8.18
CA VAL A 212 -12.85 -9.95 -7.07
C VAL A 212 -13.99 -9.08 -7.57
N LEU A 213 -13.78 -8.31 -8.66
CA LEU A 213 -14.82 -7.46 -9.23
C LEU A 213 -15.89 -8.24 -10.02
N ALA A 214 -15.58 -9.46 -10.42
CA ALA A 214 -16.52 -10.38 -11.07
C ALA A 214 -17.25 -11.29 -10.07
N ASP A 215 -16.88 -11.24 -8.79
CA ASP A 215 -17.44 -12.09 -7.75
C ASP A 215 -18.95 -11.92 -7.59
N PRO A 216 -19.76 -13.01 -7.57
CA PRO A 216 -21.22 -12.94 -7.45
C PRO A 216 -21.69 -12.21 -6.21
N ASP A 217 -21.11 -12.49 -5.04
CA ASP A 217 -21.52 -11.85 -3.77
C ASP A 217 -21.27 -10.34 -3.81
N ILE A 218 -20.11 -9.93 -4.34
CA ILE A 218 -19.76 -8.51 -4.50
C ILE A 218 -20.72 -7.81 -5.47
N ASN A 219 -21.06 -8.48 -6.60
CA ASN A 219 -21.97 -7.92 -7.59
C ASN A 219 -23.42 -7.82 -7.08
N GLU A 220 -23.89 -8.77 -6.26
CA GLU A 220 -25.21 -8.70 -5.61
C GLU A 220 -25.26 -7.54 -4.62
N ILE A 221 -24.26 -7.42 -3.75
CA ILE A 221 -24.17 -6.30 -2.79
C ILE A 221 -24.12 -4.96 -3.54
N ALA A 222 -23.39 -4.87 -4.65
CA ALA A 222 -23.33 -3.67 -5.46
C ALA A 222 -24.70 -3.23 -5.98
N LYS A 223 -25.53 -4.19 -6.42
CA LYS A 223 -26.93 -3.93 -6.82
C LYS A 223 -27.78 -3.47 -5.64
N GLU A 224 -27.65 -4.12 -4.48
CA GLU A 224 -28.42 -3.79 -3.26
C GLU A 224 -28.18 -2.33 -2.81
N VAL A 225 -26.91 -1.85 -2.91
CA VAL A 225 -26.54 -0.50 -2.47
C VAL A 225 -26.49 0.53 -3.62
N ASN A 226 -26.90 0.15 -4.83
CA ASN A 226 -26.85 0.97 -6.03
C ASN A 226 -25.47 1.59 -6.28
N ALA A 227 -24.42 0.76 -6.21
CA ALA A 227 -23.02 1.16 -6.40
C ALA A 227 -22.28 0.21 -7.36
N SER A 228 -21.05 0.57 -7.73
CA SER A 228 -20.18 -0.34 -8.48
C SER A 228 -19.54 -1.39 -7.56
N PRO A 229 -19.15 -2.57 -8.09
CA PRO A 229 -18.38 -3.56 -7.33
C PRO A 229 -17.10 -2.98 -6.72
N GLY A 230 -16.43 -2.06 -7.41
CA GLY A 230 -15.25 -1.37 -6.90
C GLY A 230 -15.54 -0.53 -5.66
N GLN A 231 -16.64 0.23 -5.65
CA GLN A 231 -17.07 1.00 -4.48
C GLN A 231 -17.38 0.09 -3.29
N VAL A 232 -18.03 -1.05 -3.51
CA VAL A 232 -18.31 -2.06 -2.46
C VAL A 232 -17.02 -2.56 -1.83
N VAL A 233 -16.05 -2.99 -2.64
CA VAL A 233 -14.76 -3.53 -2.18
C VAL A 233 -13.95 -2.47 -1.41
N LEU A 234 -13.88 -1.24 -1.91
CA LEU A 234 -13.17 -0.15 -1.25
C LEU A 234 -13.85 0.23 0.07
N SER A 235 -15.18 0.32 0.07
CA SER A 235 -15.97 0.63 1.27
C SER A 235 -15.81 -0.43 2.36
N TRP A 236 -15.80 -1.71 1.98
CA TRP A 236 -15.56 -2.82 2.90
C TRP A 236 -14.21 -2.68 3.61
N ASN A 237 -13.13 -2.40 2.88
CA ASN A 237 -11.83 -2.17 3.48
C ASN A 237 -11.83 -0.95 4.41
N VAL A 238 -12.40 0.17 3.95
CA VAL A 238 -12.42 1.41 4.75
C VAL A 238 -13.30 1.27 6.00
N GLN A 239 -14.41 0.51 5.95
CA GLN A 239 -15.22 0.23 7.13
C GLN A 239 -14.50 -0.67 8.15
N ARG A 240 -13.57 -1.52 7.70
CA ARG A 240 -12.67 -2.31 8.57
C ARG A 240 -11.56 -1.47 9.23
N GLY A 241 -11.38 -0.21 8.83
CA GLY A 241 -10.27 0.64 9.29
C GLY A 241 -9.02 0.55 8.43
N VAL A 242 -9.13 0.14 7.18
CA VAL A 242 -8.01 -0.03 6.24
C VAL A 242 -8.00 1.12 5.24
N VAL A 243 -6.86 1.78 5.07
CA VAL A 243 -6.61 2.73 3.97
C VAL A 243 -6.57 1.96 2.65
N VAL A 244 -7.15 2.49 1.59
CA VAL A 244 -7.14 1.85 0.26
C VAL A 244 -6.43 2.72 -0.77
N LEU A 245 -5.65 2.07 -1.64
CA LEU A 245 -4.82 2.70 -2.66
C LEU A 245 -5.22 2.23 -4.07
N PRO A 246 -6.47 2.48 -4.51
CA PRO A 246 -6.86 2.16 -5.87
C PRO A 246 -6.11 3.03 -6.88
N LYS A 247 -5.92 2.49 -8.09
CA LYS A 247 -5.37 3.21 -9.24
C LYS A 247 -6.39 3.20 -10.38
N SER A 248 -6.62 4.35 -10.98
CA SER A 248 -7.37 4.44 -12.23
C SER A 248 -6.97 5.68 -13.04
N THR A 249 -6.72 5.49 -14.32
CA THR A 249 -6.54 6.58 -15.31
C THR A 249 -7.86 7.00 -15.95
N ASN A 250 -8.95 6.29 -15.69
CA ASN A 250 -10.29 6.62 -16.16
C ASN A 250 -10.97 7.60 -15.19
N PRO A 251 -11.40 8.80 -15.64
CA PRO A 251 -11.98 9.82 -14.76
C PRO A 251 -13.24 9.38 -14.01
N ALA A 252 -14.11 8.62 -14.67
CA ALA A 252 -15.34 8.13 -14.03
C ALA A 252 -15.02 7.13 -12.91
N ARG A 253 -14.14 6.15 -13.19
CA ARG A 253 -13.71 5.18 -12.17
C ARG A 253 -12.92 5.83 -11.03
N ALA A 254 -12.07 6.83 -11.31
CA ALA A 254 -11.35 7.54 -10.27
C ALA A 254 -12.31 8.23 -9.29
N ARG A 255 -13.35 8.91 -9.79
CA ARG A 255 -14.41 9.49 -8.96
C ARG A 255 -15.16 8.43 -8.17
N GLN A 256 -15.63 7.37 -8.81
CA GLN A 256 -16.33 6.27 -8.15
C GLN A 256 -15.49 5.61 -7.04
N ASN A 257 -14.19 5.40 -7.27
CA ASN A 257 -13.28 4.85 -6.26
C ASN A 257 -13.12 5.76 -5.04
N HIS A 258 -13.35 7.05 -5.19
CA HIS A 258 -13.27 8.04 -4.12
C HIS A 258 -14.61 8.22 -3.37
N GLU A 259 -15.72 7.81 -3.98
CA GLU A 259 -17.07 7.89 -3.45
C GLU A 259 -17.45 6.57 -2.76
N LEU A 260 -17.21 6.50 -1.44
CA LEU A 260 -17.52 5.32 -0.64
C LEU A 260 -19.02 5.21 -0.35
N VAL A 261 -19.51 3.98 -0.19
CA VAL A 261 -20.87 3.66 0.22
C VAL A 261 -20.89 3.04 1.62
N GLN A 262 -22.00 3.17 2.33
CA GLN A 262 -22.19 2.51 3.61
C GLN A 262 -22.70 1.09 3.39
N LEU A 263 -21.95 0.10 3.87
CA LEU A 263 -22.38 -1.31 3.89
C LEU A 263 -22.96 -1.65 5.26
N SER A 264 -24.06 -2.40 5.26
CA SER A 264 -24.64 -2.98 6.48
C SER A 264 -23.75 -4.09 7.05
N ASP A 265 -23.92 -4.43 8.32
CA ASP A 265 -23.19 -5.53 8.98
C ASP A 265 -23.39 -6.86 8.25
N ALA A 266 -24.61 -7.13 7.73
CA ALA A 266 -24.89 -8.33 6.94
C ALA A 266 -24.07 -8.37 5.63
N GLN A 267 -23.96 -7.24 4.92
CA GLN A 267 -23.15 -7.13 3.71
C GLN A 267 -21.66 -7.27 4.01
N MET A 268 -21.19 -6.60 5.07
CA MET A 268 -19.80 -6.76 5.55
C MET A 268 -19.50 -8.23 5.86
N GLN A 269 -20.40 -8.94 6.53
CA GLN A 269 -20.23 -10.35 6.88
C GLN A 269 -20.26 -11.26 5.63
N ARG A 270 -21.07 -10.96 4.62
CA ARG A 270 -21.08 -11.70 3.34
C ARG A 270 -19.70 -11.61 2.68
N ILE A 271 -19.12 -10.41 2.59
CA ILE A 271 -17.76 -10.23 2.03
C ILE A 271 -16.73 -10.94 2.89
N GLN A 272 -16.83 -10.86 4.21
CA GLN A 272 -15.95 -11.57 5.13
C GLN A 272 -15.97 -13.08 4.92
N ASN A 273 -17.15 -13.65 4.65
CA ASN A 273 -17.34 -15.09 4.42
C ASN A 273 -16.71 -15.60 3.12
N ILE A 274 -16.33 -14.72 2.19
CA ILE A 274 -15.62 -15.11 0.95
C ILE A 274 -14.35 -15.91 1.29
N SER A 275 -13.63 -15.53 2.33
CA SER A 275 -12.41 -16.23 2.78
C SER A 275 -12.64 -17.63 3.34
N LYS A 276 -13.89 -18.08 3.52
CA LYS A 276 -14.23 -19.45 3.93
C LYS A 276 -14.20 -20.43 2.77
N ASP A 277 -14.24 -19.94 1.53
CA ASP A 277 -14.07 -20.77 0.35
C ASP A 277 -12.59 -20.74 -0.09
N PRO A 278 -11.83 -21.85 0.06
CA PRO A 278 -10.41 -21.89 -0.29
C PRO A 278 -10.13 -21.52 -1.76
N LYS A 279 -11.08 -21.77 -2.68
CA LYS A 279 -10.94 -21.43 -4.10
C LYS A 279 -10.96 -19.92 -4.36
N ARG A 280 -11.43 -19.14 -3.39
CA ARG A 280 -11.53 -17.69 -3.42
C ARG A 280 -10.46 -17.01 -2.54
N VAL A 281 -9.52 -17.78 -1.99
CA VAL A 281 -8.40 -17.24 -1.20
C VAL A 281 -7.14 -17.27 -2.03
N MET A 282 -6.69 -16.08 -2.46
CA MET A 282 -5.49 -15.95 -3.29
C MET A 282 -4.90 -14.55 -3.24
N ARG A 283 -3.59 -14.44 -3.45
CA ARG A 283 -2.91 -13.19 -3.78
C ARG A 283 -2.99 -12.95 -5.29
N LEU A 284 -3.32 -11.73 -5.67
CA LEU A 284 -3.46 -11.31 -7.07
C LEU A 284 -2.29 -10.47 -7.55
N CYS A 285 -1.50 -9.90 -6.60
CA CYS A 285 -0.28 -9.16 -6.89
C CYS A 285 0.93 -10.02 -6.51
N SER A 286 1.13 -11.12 -7.24
CA SER A 286 2.20 -12.07 -6.96
C SER A 286 3.52 -11.58 -7.55
N THR A 287 4.54 -11.48 -6.68
CA THR A 287 5.95 -11.34 -7.04
C THR A 287 6.66 -12.70 -6.95
N PHE A 288 5.91 -13.78 -7.06
CA PHE A 288 6.37 -15.15 -6.94
C PHE A 288 7.14 -15.59 -8.19
N ASP A 289 8.39 -15.99 -8.00
CA ASP A 289 9.17 -16.68 -9.04
C ASP A 289 8.89 -18.18 -8.94
N PRO A 290 8.22 -18.79 -9.94
CA PRO A 290 7.88 -20.21 -9.91
C PRO A 290 9.11 -21.13 -9.98
N LYS A 291 10.28 -20.67 -10.44
CA LYS A 291 11.51 -21.47 -10.52
C LYS A 291 12.16 -21.61 -9.17
N THR A 292 12.26 -20.53 -8.43
CA THR A 292 12.89 -20.50 -7.10
C THR A 292 11.88 -20.72 -5.97
N ARG A 293 10.58 -20.59 -6.24
CA ARG A 293 9.46 -20.62 -5.27
C ARG A 293 9.61 -19.52 -4.20
N THR A 294 10.12 -18.36 -4.60
CA THR A 294 10.38 -17.24 -3.72
C THR A 294 9.72 -15.96 -4.21
N SER A 295 9.58 -14.99 -3.32
CA SER A 295 9.29 -13.59 -3.63
C SER A 295 10.51 -12.77 -3.21
N TYR A 296 11.18 -12.16 -4.17
CA TYR A 296 12.42 -11.42 -3.94
C TYR A 296 13.44 -12.19 -3.06
N GLY A 297 13.64 -13.47 -3.37
CA GLY A 297 14.60 -14.35 -2.70
C GLY A 297 14.13 -14.99 -1.38
N TRP A 298 12.98 -14.59 -0.80
CA TRP A 298 12.41 -15.27 0.36
C TRP A 298 11.26 -16.20 -0.02
N SER A 299 11.22 -17.41 0.61
CA SER A 299 10.07 -18.30 0.48
C SER A 299 8.82 -17.66 1.09
N TYR A 300 7.64 -18.09 0.63
CA TYR A 300 6.37 -17.66 1.20
C TYR A 300 6.25 -18.06 2.67
N GLU A 301 6.78 -19.24 3.05
CA GLU A 301 6.87 -19.66 4.45
C GLU A 301 7.69 -18.64 5.29
N ARG A 302 8.85 -18.20 4.78
CA ARG A 302 9.68 -17.21 5.48
C ARG A 302 8.97 -15.87 5.60
N LEU A 303 8.26 -15.45 4.57
CA LEU A 303 7.40 -14.27 4.58
C LEU A 303 6.18 -14.42 5.50
N GLY A 304 5.82 -15.64 5.90
CA GLY A 304 4.58 -15.93 6.64
C GLY A 304 3.33 -15.85 5.77
N TRP A 305 3.45 -16.15 4.49
CA TRP A 305 2.37 -16.15 3.51
C TRP A 305 2.02 -17.58 3.08
N THR A 306 0.78 -17.77 2.62
CA THR A 306 0.37 -19.01 1.98
C THR A 306 0.92 -19.06 0.56
N GLU A 307 1.57 -20.16 0.19
CA GLU A 307 2.02 -20.35 -1.19
C GLU A 307 0.83 -20.33 -2.16
N PRO A 308 0.98 -19.70 -3.35
CA PRO A 308 -0.02 -19.83 -4.39
C PRO A 308 -0.10 -21.30 -4.84
N GLU A 309 -1.33 -21.80 -5.03
CA GLU A 309 -1.50 -23.12 -5.64
C GLU A 309 -0.87 -23.10 -7.05
N PRO A 310 -0.21 -24.20 -7.47
CA PRO A 310 0.30 -24.31 -8.83
C PRO A 310 -0.86 -24.08 -9.80
N GLN A 311 -0.71 -23.11 -10.68
CA GLN A 311 -1.64 -22.99 -11.81
C GLN A 311 -1.43 -24.22 -12.72
N VAL A 312 -2.44 -25.12 -12.74
CA VAL A 312 -2.47 -26.33 -13.59
C VAL A 312 -2.71 -25.93 -15.05
#